data_4e43a6104ab8e79fae7204cf1f379fab
#
_entry.id   4e43a6104ab8e79fae7204cf1f379fab
#
_cell.length_a   1.000
_cell.length_b   1.000
_cell.length_c   1.000
_cell.angle_alpha   90.00
_cell.angle_beta   90.00
_cell.angle_gamma   90.00
#
_symmetry.space_group_name_H-M   'P 1'
#
loop_
_entity.id
_entity.type
_entity.pdbx_description
1 polymer ?
#
loop_
_entity_poly.entity_id
_entity_poly.type
_entity_poly.pdbx_seq_one_letter_code
_entity_poly.pdbx_strand_id
1 'polypeptide(L)'
;MNGITLVCFRNDFRLLDNPALYEAVRLKKQVIPVFIYDPSASGDWDLGGASKWWLHQSIKDIQKQIASLGGRLILRKGSTASIMRELVESTQASSVFWNRRYLLSERTVDSVVKEMLVDMGVEVKSFQASLLVEPWTTANKEGNPFKVYSPFWRSIKDLSLIHI
;
A
#
# COMPACT_ATOMS: atom_id res chain seq x y z
N MET A 1 24.34 6.82 -2.50
CA MET A 1 23.96 6.00 -3.67
C MET A 1 22.55 6.37 -4.06
N ASN A 2 22.36 6.84 -5.29
CA ASN A 2 21.03 7.25 -5.79
C ASN A 2 20.22 6.00 -6.18
N GLY A 3 19.57 5.36 -5.22
CA GLY A 3 18.68 4.23 -5.51
C GLY A 3 17.30 4.71 -5.95
N ILE A 4 16.58 3.86 -6.69
CA ILE A 4 15.17 4.09 -7.08
C ILE A 4 14.27 3.34 -6.11
N THR A 5 13.21 4.01 -5.63
CA THR A 5 12.13 3.41 -4.84
C THR A 5 10.83 3.46 -5.62
N LEU A 6 10.22 2.30 -5.87
CA LEU A 6 8.86 2.26 -6.35
C LEU A 6 7.89 2.44 -5.17
N VAL A 7 6.99 3.39 -5.25
CA VAL A 7 5.91 3.56 -4.27
C VAL A 7 4.60 3.11 -4.91
N CYS A 8 4.10 1.96 -4.46
CA CYS A 8 2.90 1.38 -5.02
C CYS A 8 1.66 1.89 -4.28
N PHE A 9 0.93 2.79 -4.92
CA PHE A 9 -0.39 3.22 -4.46
C PHE A 9 -1.37 2.05 -4.55
N ARG A 10 -2.24 1.96 -3.58
CA ARG A 10 -3.31 0.95 -3.48
C ARG A 10 -4.68 1.66 -3.53
N ASN A 11 -5.40 1.69 -2.41
CA ASN A 11 -6.64 2.45 -2.27
C ASN A 11 -6.42 3.78 -1.51
N ASP A 12 -5.22 4.32 -1.54
CA ASP A 12 -4.69 5.41 -0.73
C ASP A 12 -4.17 6.57 -1.59
N PHE A 13 -4.96 7.00 -2.57
CA PHE A 13 -4.61 8.05 -3.54
C PHE A 13 -4.49 9.43 -2.89
N ARG A 14 -3.47 9.60 -2.04
CA ARG A 14 -3.15 10.87 -1.38
C ARG A 14 -1.65 11.05 -1.25
N LEU A 15 -1.18 12.29 -1.37
CA LEU A 15 0.23 12.64 -1.14
C LEU A 15 0.52 12.96 0.33
N LEU A 16 -0.44 13.60 1.00
CA LEU A 16 -0.35 13.90 2.43
C LEU A 16 -0.72 12.68 3.25
N ASP A 17 -0.12 12.55 4.43
CA ASP A 17 -0.37 11.43 5.35
C ASP A 17 -0.28 10.06 4.65
N ASN A 18 0.76 9.88 3.86
CA ASN A 18 1.06 8.63 3.16
C ASN A 18 2.41 8.08 3.64
N PRO A 19 2.43 7.14 4.59
CA PRO A 19 3.67 6.65 5.21
C PRO A 19 4.65 6.03 4.22
N ALA A 20 4.16 5.28 3.22
CA ALA A 20 5.03 4.70 2.19
C ALA A 20 5.73 5.77 1.35
N LEU A 21 5.00 6.80 0.94
CA LEU A 21 5.56 7.93 0.20
C LEU A 21 6.51 8.76 1.07
N TYR A 22 6.12 9.04 2.31
CA TYR A 22 6.94 9.78 3.27
C TYR A 22 8.31 9.10 3.46
N GLU A 23 8.33 7.79 3.71
CA GLU A 23 9.57 7.05 3.90
C GLU A 23 10.44 7.05 2.63
N ALA A 24 9.84 6.89 1.46
CA ALA A 24 10.57 6.94 0.20
C ALA A 24 11.27 8.29 -0.02
N VAL A 25 10.56 9.40 0.25
CA VAL A 25 11.12 10.76 0.16
C VAL A 25 12.18 11.00 1.24
N ARG A 26 11.94 10.54 2.47
CA ARG A 26 12.89 10.67 3.59
C ARG A 26 14.24 10.04 3.29
N LEU A 27 14.25 8.93 2.56
CA LEU A 27 15.48 8.24 2.14
C LEU A 27 16.25 8.97 1.02
N LYS A 28 15.72 10.08 0.50
CA LYS A 28 16.32 10.88 -0.58
C LYS A 28 16.66 10.07 -1.84
N LYS A 29 15.89 9.01 -2.09
CA LYS A 29 15.96 8.21 -3.32
C LYS A 29 15.05 8.81 -4.39
N GLN A 30 15.30 8.47 -5.64
CA GLN A 30 14.35 8.79 -6.72
C GLN A 30 13.07 7.98 -6.51
N VAL A 31 11.92 8.65 -6.47
CA VAL A 31 10.62 8.01 -6.24
C VAL A 31 9.88 7.86 -7.55
N ILE A 32 9.45 6.64 -7.85
CA ILE A 32 8.56 6.32 -8.98
C ILE A 32 7.21 5.88 -8.40
N PRO A 33 6.17 6.72 -8.46
CA PRO A 33 4.85 6.34 -8.02
C PRO A 33 4.19 5.40 -9.05
N VAL A 34 3.62 4.30 -8.57
CA VAL A 34 3.03 3.24 -9.39
C VAL A 34 1.62 2.92 -8.89
N PHE A 35 0.69 2.70 -9.80
CA PHE A 35 -0.59 2.05 -9.51
C PHE A 35 -0.82 0.89 -10.48
N ILE A 36 -1.15 -0.27 -9.94
CA ILE A 36 -1.45 -1.48 -10.70
C ILE A 36 -2.91 -1.85 -10.45
N TYR A 37 -3.72 -1.79 -11.50
CA TYR A 37 -5.07 -2.35 -11.47
C TYR A 37 -5.00 -3.85 -11.74
N ASP A 38 -5.19 -4.64 -10.69
CA ASP A 38 -5.20 -6.10 -10.74
C ASP A 38 -6.61 -6.61 -10.43
N PRO A 39 -7.41 -6.98 -11.45
CA PRO A 39 -8.76 -7.49 -11.23
C PRO A 39 -8.79 -8.79 -10.41
N SER A 40 -7.74 -9.58 -10.45
CA SER A 40 -7.66 -10.86 -9.73
C SER A 40 -7.36 -10.68 -8.23
N ALA A 41 -6.81 -9.52 -7.82
CA ALA A 41 -6.46 -9.25 -6.44
C ALA A 41 -7.67 -9.13 -5.50
N SER A 42 -8.85 -8.85 -6.04
CA SER A 42 -10.10 -8.73 -5.27
C SER A 42 -10.80 -10.08 -5.03
N GLY A 43 -10.27 -11.18 -5.59
CA GLY A 43 -10.94 -12.48 -5.57
C GLY A 43 -12.31 -12.41 -6.26
N ASP A 44 -13.35 -12.94 -5.61
CA ASP A 44 -14.72 -12.95 -6.14
C ASP A 44 -15.43 -11.58 -6.04
N TRP A 45 -14.77 -10.57 -5.45
CA TRP A 45 -15.35 -9.25 -5.20
C TRP A 45 -14.77 -8.17 -6.14
N ASP A 46 -15.00 -8.31 -7.46
CA ASP A 46 -14.57 -7.28 -8.41
C ASP A 46 -15.31 -5.95 -8.16
N LEU A 47 -14.64 -4.86 -8.51
CA LEU A 47 -15.20 -3.52 -8.35
C LEU A 47 -16.45 -3.34 -9.22
N GLY A 48 -17.55 -2.92 -8.62
CA GLY A 48 -18.75 -2.50 -9.34
C GLY A 48 -18.52 -1.21 -10.15
N GLY A 49 -19.50 -0.87 -11.01
CA GLY A 49 -19.39 0.29 -11.90
C GLY A 49 -19.12 1.61 -11.18
N ALA A 50 -19.84 1.88 -10.08
CA ALA A 50 -19.65 3.10 -9.28
C ALA A 50 -18.24 3.16 -8.65
N SER A 51 -17.74 2.03 -8.12
CA SER A 51 -16.39 1.96 -7.55
C SER A 51 -15.31 2.15 -8.63
N LYS A 52 -15.50 1.59 -9.83
CA LYS A 52 -14.61 1.81 -10.98
C LYS A 52 -14.59 3.26 -11.42
N TRP A 53 -15.75 3.92 -11.44
CA TRP A 53 -15.85 5.35 -11.75
C TRP A 53 -15.11 6.20 -10.71
N TRP A 54 -15.33 5.90 -9.42
CA TRP A 54 -14.64 6.61 -8.33
C TRP A 54 -13.12 6.40 -8.39
N LEU A 55 -12.67 5.18 -8.61
CA LEU A 55 -11.27 4.85 -8.80
C LEU A 55 -10.65 5.66 -9.95
N HIS A 56 -11.36 5.77 -11.08
CA HIS A 56 -10.91 6.56 -12.23
C HIS A 56 -10.72 8.05 -11.85
N GLN A 57 -11.68 8.66 -11.12
CA GLN A 57 -11.56 10.05 -10.67
C GLN A 57 -10.40 10.22 -9.70
N SER A 58 -10.23 9.31 -8.75
CA SER A 58 -9.12 9.33 -7.78
C SER A 58 -7.76 9.23 -8.48
N ILE A 59 -7.64 8.38 -9.48
CA ILE A 59 -6.41 8.27 -10.29
C ILE A 59 -6.14 9.57 -11.06
N LYS A 60 -7.16 10.17 -11.67
CA LYS A 60 -7.00 11.46 -12.37
C LYS A 60 -6.55 12.59 -11.45
N ASP A 61 -7.06 12.61 -10.23
CA ASP A 61 -6.71 13.64 -9.26
C ASP A 61 -5.26 13.48 -8.78
N ILE A 62 -4.88 12.28 -8.34
CA ILE A 62 -3.50 12.03 -7.90
C ILE A 62 -2.48 12.21 -9.03
N GLN A 63 -2.83 11.90 -10.28
CA GLN A 63 -1.98 12.19 -11.45
C GLN A 63 -1.71 13.68 -11.60
N LYS A 64 -2.73 14.54 -11.43
CA LYS A 64 -2.58 16.00 -11.48
C LYS A 64 -1.67 16.49 -10.34
N GLN A 65 -1.88 16.00 -9.13
CA GLN A 65 -1.07 16.35 -7.97
C GLN A 65 0.40 15.96 -8.16
N ILE A 66 0.68 14.75 -8.64
CA ILE A 66 2.04 14.28 -8.93
C ILE A 66 2.68 15.09 -10.06
N ALA A 67 1.91 15.40 -11.11
CA ALA A 67 2.38 16.19 -12.23
C ALA A 67 2.75 17.63 -11.81
N SER A 68 2.00 18.25 -10.90
CA SER A 68 2.33 19.58 -10.36
C SER A 68 3.65 19.60 -9.58
N LEU A 69 4.12 18.45 -9.12
CA LEU A 69 5.42 18.26 -8.47
C LEU A 69 6.53 17.84 -9.45
N GLY A 70 6.26 17.85 -10.76
CA GLY A 70 7.19 17.42 -11.79
C GLY A 70 7.33 15.91 -11.96
N GLY A 71 6.48 15.10 -11.28
CA GLY A 71 6.50 13.65 -11.35
C GLY A 71 5.48 13.07 -12.35
N ARG A 72 5.49 11.74 -12.47
CA ARG A 72 4.51 11.01 -13.29
C ARG A 72 4.09 9.73 -12.58
N LEU A 73 2.78 9.49 -12.46
CA LEU A 73 2.23 8.22 -11.98
C LEU A 73 2.27 7.18 -13.09
N ILE A 74 2.91 6.05 -12.82
CA ILE A 74 2.92 4.89 -13.72
C ILE A 74 1.65 4.07 -13.48
N LEU A 75 0.86 3.88 -14.54
CA LEU A 75 -0.35 3.06 -14.52
C LEU A 75 -0.11 1.76 -15.25
N ARG A 76 -0.51 0.65 -14.65
CA ARG A 76 -0.47 -0.69 -15.25
C ARG A 76 -1.76 -1.45 -14.95
N LYS A 77 -2.08 -2.45 -15.79
CA LYS A 77 -3.21 -3.35 -15.60
C LYS A 77 -2.74 -4.79 -15.81
N GLY A 78 -3.07 -5.67 -14.87
CA GLY A 78 -2.74 -7.10 -14.91
C GLY A 78 -2.25 -7.61 -13.57
N SER A 79 -1.62 -8.79 -13.57
CA SER A 79 -1.08 -9.42 -12.36
C SER A 79 -0.07 -8.52 -11.65
N THR A 80 -0.33 -8.21 -10.38
CA THR A 80 0.54 -7.37 -9.57
C THR A 80 1.95 -7.94 -9.48
N ALA A 81 2.11 -9.26 -9.33
CA ALA A 81 3.42 -9.90 -9.22
C ALA A 81 4.23 -9.77 -10.50
N SER A 82 3.62 -10.08 -11.65
CA SER A 82 4.32 -10.01 -12.95
C SER A 82 4.74 -8.57 -13.28
N ILE A 83 3.83 -7.62 -13.10
CA ILE A 83 4.09 -6.21 -13.40
C ILE A 83 5.13 -5.63 -12.45
N MET A 84 5.08 -5.99 -11.16
CA MET A 84 6.05 -5.49 -10.19
C MET A 84 7.47 -6.00 -10.50
N ARG A 85 7.60 -7.28 -10.92
CA ARG A 85 8.86 -7.83 -11.40
C ARG A 85 9.40 -7.03 -12.59
N GLU A 86 8.58 -6.85 -13.63
CA GLU A 86 8.93 -6.07 -14.83
C GLU A 86 9.40 -4.65 -14.47
N LEU A 87 8.67 -3.97 -13.58
CA LEU A 87 9.01 -2.61 -13.17
C LEU A 87 10.32 -2.55 -12.41
N VAL A 88 10.58 -3.49 -11.50
CA VAL A 88 11.84 -3.56 -10.76
C VAL A 88 13.00 -3.82 -11.71
N GLU A 89 12.87 -4.77 -12.63
CA GLU A 89 13.91 -5.10 -13.62
C GLU A 89 14.19 -3.93 -14.57
N SER A 90 13.15 -3.29 -15.10
CA SER A 90 13.30 -2.19 -16.08
C SER A 90 13.80 -0.88 -15.45
N THR A 91 13.46 -0.61 -14.20
CA THR A 91 13.90 0.61 -13.50
C THR A 91 15.15 0.41 -12.64
N GLN A 92 15.57 -0.83 -12.42
CA GLN A 92 16.63 -1.20 -11.47
C GLN A 92 16.33 -0.66 -10.06
N ALA A 93 15.06 -0.70 -9.66
CA ALA A 93 14.63 -0.23 -8.35
C ALA A 93 15.25 -1.06 -7.23
N SER A 94 15.85 -0.39 -6.26
CA SER A 94 16.45 -1.02 -5.08
C SER A 94 15.46 -1.25 -3.95
N SER A 95 14.29 -0.63 -4.01
CA SER A 95 13.26 -0.75 -2.96
C SER A 95 11.85 -0.56 -3.51
N VAL A 96 10.90 -1.24 -2.86
CA VAL A 96 9.46 -1.15 -3.18
C VAL A 96 8.68 -0.96 -1.90
N PHE A 97 7.88 0.10 -1.81
CA PHE A 97 7.12 0.47 -0.64
C PHE A 97 5.63 0.58 -0.97
N TRP A 98 4.77 0.18 -0.02
CA TRP A 98 3.31 0.36 -0.10
C TRP A 98 2.66 0.46 1.27
N ASN A 99 1.43 0.95 1.31
CA ASN A 99 0.59 0.92 2.48
C ASN A 99 -0.24 -0.38 2.49
N ARG A 100 -0.37 -0.99 3.67
CA ARG A 100 -1.01 -2.31 3.83
C ARG A 100 -2.48 -2.30 3.44
N ARG A 101 -2.90 -3.40 2.87
CA ARG A 101 -4.29 -3.78 2.65
C ARG A 101 -4.66 -4.91 3.60
N TYR A 102 -5.94 -5.03 3.95
CA TYR A 102 -6.37 -5.92 5.02
C TYR A 102 -7.36 -7.01 4.58
N LEU A 103 -7.95 -6.90 3.39
CA LEU A 103 -8.75 -7.98 2.82
C LEU A 103 -7.89 -9.21 2.54
N LEU A 104 -8.41 -10.40 2.81
CA LEU A 104 -7.65 -11.64 2.72
C LEU A 104 -7.03 -11.85 1.33
N SER A 105 -7.82 -11.68 0.27
CA SER A 105 -7.35 -11.80 -1.11
C SER A 105 -6.21 -10.83 -1.44
N GLU A 106 -6.35 -9.57 -1.03
CA GLU A 106 -5.34 -8.54 -1.24
C GLU A 106 -4.04 -8.83 -0.45
N ARG A 107 -4.18 -9.30 0.79
CA ARG A 107 -3.03 -9.69 1.63
C ARG A 107 -2.28 -10.87 1.02
N THR A 108 -3.00 -11.85 0.46
CA THR A 108 -2.38 -13.00 -0.22
C THR A 108 -1.53 -12.53 -1.40
N VAL A 109 -2.06 -11.64 -2.24
CA VAL A 109 -1.31 -11.04 -3.36
C VAL A 109 -0.09 -10.27 -2.84
N ASP A 110 -0.26 -9.44 -1.81
CA ASP A 110 0.83 -8.63 -1.26
C ASP A 110 1.93 -9.50 -0.62
N SER A 111 1.59 -10.66 -0.02
CA SER A 111 2.57 -11.62 0.50
C SER A 111 3.40 -12.24 -0.61
N VAL A 112 2.75 -12.75 -1.67
CA VAL A 112 3.43 -13.33 -2.84
C VAL A 112 4.36 -12.30 -3.49
N VAL A 113 3.89 -11.06 -3.67
CA VAL A 113 4.72 -9.98 -4.23
C VAL A 113 5.92 -9.68 -3.34
N LYS A 114 5.72 -9.63 -2.02
CA LYS A 114 6.80 -9.37 -1.06
C LYS A 114 7.87 -10.45 -1.10
N GLU A 115 7.48 -11.72 -1.05
CA GLU A 115 8.40 -12.86 -1.13
C GLU A 115 9.23 -12.81 -2.42
N MET A 116 8.57 -12.68 -3.57
CA MET A 116 9.22 -12.56 -4.87
C MET A 116 10.24 -11.41 -4.91
N LEU A 117 9.90 -10.24 -4.39
CA LEU A 117 10.79 -9.08 -4.40
C LEU A 117 11.99 -9.26 -3.47
N VAL A 118 11.80 -9.89 -2.32
CA VAL A 118 12.88 -10.23 -1.38
C VAL A 118 13.84 -11.22 -2.02
N ASP A 119 13.34 -12.24 -2.72
CA ASP A 119 14.16 -13.21 -3.47
C ASP A 119 14.98 -12.55 -4.59
N MET A 120 14.46 -11.45 -5.16
CA MET A 120 15.19 -10.62 -6.13
C MET A 120 16.22 -9.67 -5.48
N GLY A 121 16.37 -9.67 -4.16
CA GLY A 121 17.28 -8.78 -3.42
C GLY A 121 16.78 -7.34 -3.28
N VAL A 122 15.47 -7.09 -3.47
CA VAL A 122 14.85 -5.77 -3.36
C VAL A 122 14.38 -5.50 -1.93
N GLU A 123 14.69 -4.33 -1.39
CA GLU A 123 14.18 -3.90 -0.09
C GLU A 123 12.67 -3.68 -0.15
N VAL A 124 11.90 -4.38 0.69
CA VAL A 124 10.44 -4.24 0.72
C VAL A 124 9.97 -3.74 2.07
N LYS A 125 9.22 -2.63 2.08
CA LYS A 125 8.55 -2.12 3.28
C LYS A 125 7.07 -1.92 3.05
N SER A 126 6.27 -2.32 4.05
CA SER A 126 4.84 -2.04 4.10
C SER A 126 4.48 -1.28 5.36
N PHE A 127 3.58 -0.29 5.24
CA PHE A 127 3.26 0.65 6.30
C PHE A 127 1.79 0.58 6.70
N GLN A 128 1.51 0.89 7.95
CA GLN A 128 0.16 1.17 8.42
C GLN A 128 -0.28 2.54 7.88
N ALA A 129 -1.47 2.62 7.31
CA ALA A 129 -1.95 3.88 6.74
C ALA A 129 -3.47 4.07 6.79
N SER A 130 -4.25 3.02 7.04
CA SER A 130 -5.71 3.04 6.94
C SER A 130 -6.44 2.55 8.19
N LEU A 131 -5.74 1.96 9.14
CA LEU A 131 -6.32 1.52 10.41
C LEU A 131 -5.79 2.37 11.56
N LEU A 132 -6.61 2.59 12.58
CA LEU A 132 -6.20 3.24 13.82
C LEU A 132 -5.19 2.36 14.58
N VAL A 133 -5.46 1.05 14.62
CA VAL A 133 -4.59 0.03 15.23
C VAL A 133 -4.51 -1.19 14.33
N GLU A 134 -3.32 -1.78 14.28
CA GLU A 134 -3.11 -3.01 13.53
C GLU A 134 -3.82 -4.20 14.20
N PRO A 135 -4.49 -5.10 13.43
CA PRO A 135 -5.26 -6.20 13.99
C PRO A 135 -4.46 -7.15 14.90
N TRP A 136 -3.17 -7.31 14.65
CA TRP A 136 -2.28 -8.17 15.44
C TRP A 136 -1.69 -7.49 16.68
N THR A 137 -1.92 -6.19 16.87
CA THR A 137 -1.49 -5.48 18.09
C THR A 137 -2.58 -5.44 19.15
N THR A 138 -3.80 -5.88 18.82
CA THR A 138 -4.94 -5.88 19.73
C THR A 138 -5.49 -7.29 19.88
N ALA A 139 -5.39 -7.83 21.09
CA ALA A 139 -5.93 -9.14 21.43
C ALA A 139 -6.56 -9.11 22.83
N ASN A 140 -7.47 -10.02 23.10
CA ASN A 140 -7.99 -10.25 24.43
C ASN A 140 -6.92 -10.91 25.33
N LYS A 141 -7.23 -11.15 26.60
CA LYS A 141 -6.30 -11.75 27.56
C LYS A 141 -5.83 -13.16 27.17
N GLU A 142 -6.58 -13.82 26.29
CA GLU A 142 -6.28 -15.17 25.78
C GLU A 142 -5.51 -15.13 24.45
N GLY A 143 -5.16 -13.95 23.94
CA GLY A 143 -4.47 -13.78 22.66
C GLY A 143 -5.39 -13.85 21.42
N ASN A 144 -6.71 -13.89 21.62
CA ASN A 144 -7.69 -13.95 20.53
C ASN A 144 -8.22 -12.58 20.15
N PRO A 145 -8.74 -12.41 18.90
CA PRO A 145 -9.43 -11.19 18.51
C PRO A 145 -10.65 -10.91 19.38
N PHE A 146 -10.94 -9.63 19.62
CA PHE A 146 -12.17 -9.24 20.30
C PHE A 146 -13.39 -9.53 19.44
N LYS A 147 -14.40 -10.18 20.00
CA LYS A 147 -15.69 -10.45 19.34
C LYS A 147 -16.74 -9.37 19.61
N VAL A 148 -16.50 -8.49 20.58
CA VAL A 148 -17.44 -7.46 21.04
C VAL A 148 -16.74 -6.11 21.09
N TYR A 149 -17.43 -5.07 20.63
CA TYR A 149 -16.88 -3.72 20.51
C TYR A 149 -16.41 -3.11 21.85
N SER A 150 -17.19 -3.21 22.91
CA SER A 150 -16.89 -2.51 24.17
C SER A 150 -15.57 -2.93 24.84
N PRO A 151 -15.22 -4.22 24.91
CA PRO A 151 -13.89 -4.66 25.37
C PRO A 151 -12.77 -4.21 24.43
N PHE A 152 -12.98 -4.29 23.13
CA PHE A 152 -12.04 -3.80 22.13
C PHE A 152 -11.77 -2.30 22.34
N TRP A 153 -12.81 -1.48 22.39
CA TRP A 153 -12.69 -0.03 22.60
C TRP A 153 -11.92 0.30 23.88
N ARG A 154 -12.24 -0.39 24.98
CA ARG A 154 -11.53 -0.20 26.26
C ARG A 154 -10.05 -0.52 26.18
N SER A 155 -9.65 -1.47 25.33
CA SER A 155 -8.25 -1.85 25.15
C SER A 155 -7.45 -0.83 24.31
N ILE A 156 -8.12 -0.06 23.45
CA ILE A 156 -7.45 0.87 22.52
C ILE A 156 -7.65 2.35 22.84
N LYS A 157 -8.66 2.71 23.66
CA LYS A 157 -9.00 4.13 23.94
C LYS A 157 -7.84 4.93 24.54
N ASP A 158 -6.96 4.25 25.28
CA ASP A 158 -5.81 4.84 25.95
C ASP A 158 -4.53 4.69 25.12
N LEU A 159 -4.60 4.04 23.94
CA LEU A 159 -3.56 4.11 22.93
C LEU A 159 -3.56 5.54 22.41
N SER A 160 -2.68 6.32 22.97
CA SER A 160 -2.61 7.75 22.69
C SER A 160 -2.43 8.00 21.18
N LEU A 161 -3.28 8.84 20.61
CA LEU A 161 -3.11 9.38 19.26
C LEU A 161 -1.80 10.20 19.12
N ILE A 162 -1.10 10.43 20.22
CA ILE A 162 0.21 11.12 20.28
C ILE A 162 1.35 10.28 19.68
N HIS A 163 1.13 8.99 19.47
CA HIS A 163 2.11 8.09 18.86
C HIS A 163 1.84 7.79 17.35
N ILE A 164 0.94 8.54 16.75
CA ILE A 164 0.71 8.50 15.31
C ILE A 164 1.58 9.55 14.63
#